data_9fe69a16aa50fa16b4db88f86a6f7cb5
#
_entry.id   9fe69a16aa50fa16b4db88f86a6f7cb5
#
_cell.length_a   1.000
_cell.length_b   1.000
_cell.length_c   1.000
_cell.angle_alpha   90.00
_cell.angle_beta   90.00
_cell.angle_gamma   90.00
#
_symmetry.space_group_name_H-M   'P 1'
#
loop_
_entity.id
_entity.type
_entity.pdbx_description
1 polymer ?
#
loop_
_entity_poly.entity_id
_entity_poly.type
_entity_poly.pdbx_seq_one_letter_code
_entity_poly.pdbx_strand_id
1 'polypeptide(L)'
;MHVCDKLLFIWYTTAMNILMKYDTVKDGEQLNIREGMTIEDLIREKGPFQYDILLASLNGRDTELTEELKEGDSVELLDMRTQGANLTYQRSLNYIYIIAVKEIFAQLGVENADAEIDNSLNKGFFTRVRPQRGLPKSAQDQIQELLSEEVVEKIELRMKELVRMDLPIRRSRVSMEEGMRIWQEAGYQEKARLLDQITDPEYQPAFYTIDVPEENGTKSYVNYFFGPMVPSTGYIKRFELRKYHKGILLRYPYYSSPDRIPEYVDDNKIYGAFSEEHRWLHLLGTRYLADLNDLIKTGGAKDTILLSEALHEKKIAEIADEIKGKRRRIVLIAGPSSSGKTTFAKRLCIQLRVNGLRPIYMGTDDYFINRDDMKVDENGEKDFESLNAVDIDLFCSNMNDLLEGKEVDLPVFDFLKGEKIFGKRMTKIDEDQLIVIEGIHALNKKLTEQIPDETKFKIYISPLAQINVDIHNRVPTTDARLLRRLVRDYNYRGHSAAQTIEAWPKVRGGEDKNIFPYNGEADVLFNSTLAYETSLLKKYALPLLEEITPDLPEYGEARRLIGFFRLFETIEDETDVPNNSILREFIGGSVFVE
;
A
#
# COMPACT_ATOMS: atom_id res chain seq x y z
N MET A 1 57.00 21.66 51.44
CA MET A 1 55.68 22.22 51.23
C MET A 1 55.41 22.15 49.71
N HIS A 2 54.82 21.07 49.26
CA HIS A 2 54.40 20.89 47.85
C HIS A 2 52.88 20.94 47.85
N VAL A 3 52.34 21.95 47.21
CA VAL A 3 50.92 22.09 46.92
C VAL A 3 50.67 21.41 45.59
N CYS A 4 49.89 20.32 45.62
CA CYS A 4 49.43 19.59 44.42
C CYS A 4 48.22 20.32 43.86
N ASP A 5 48.37 21.06 42.77
CA ASP A 5 47.25 21.57 41.97
C ASP A 5 46.58 20.43 41.24
N LYS A 6 45.41 20.02 41.70
CA LYS A 6 44.48 19.20 40.95
C LYS A 6 43.74 20.11 39.98
N LEU A 7 44.18 20.13 38.72
CA LEU A 7 43.41 20.64 37.59
C LEU A 7 42.20 19.72 37.39
N LEU A 8 41.03 20.15 37.86
CA LEU A 8 39.74 19.61 37.43
C LEU A 8 39.51 20.10 36.00
N PHE A 9 39.68 19.20 35.01
CA PHE A 9 39.13 19.40 33.68
C PHE A 9 37.60 19.28 33.79
N ILE A 10 36.91 20.40 33.96
CA ILE A 10 35.47 20.48 33.74
C ILE A 10 35.29 20.51 32.24
N TRP A 11 34.87 19.38 31.68
CA TRP A 11 34.35 19.33 30.30
C TRP A 11 33.06 20.14 30.31
N TYR A 12 33.10 21.37 29.80
CA TYR A 12 31.89 22.09 29.40
C TYR A 12 31.34 21.34 28.18
N THR A 13 30.48 20.37 28.39
CA THR A 13 29.61 19.90 27.32
C THR A 13 28.65 21.05 27.04
N THR A 14 28.76 21.64 25.86
CA THR A 14 27.80 22.65 25.39
C THR A 14 26.43 22.00 25.39
N ALA A 15 25.53 22.46 26.24
CA ALA A 15 24.15 22.00 26.28
C ALA A 15 23.43 22.58 25.04
N MET A 16 22.83 21.73 24.23
CA MET A 16 22.06 22.10 23.05
C MET A 16 20.57 21.98 23.38
N ASN A 17 19.76 22.94 22.93
CA ASN A 17 18.31 22.91 23.12
C ASN A 17 17.62 22.30 21.90
N ILE A 18 16.73 21.34 22.14
CA ILE A 18 15.86 20.74 21.13
C ILE A 18 14.41 20.72 21.59
N LEU A 19 13.48 20.59 20.63
CA LEU A 19 12.06 20.33 20.88
C LEU A 19 11.75 18.87 20.59
N MET A 20 11.36 18.09 21.62
CA MET A 20 10.94 16.70 21.45
C MET A 20 9.42 16.58 21.51
N LYS A 21 8.84 15.84 20.58
CA LYS A 21 7.41 15.49 20.52
C LYS A 21 7.23 13.98 20.55
N TYR A 22 6.24 13.51 21.28
CA TYR A 22 5.79 12.12 21.28
C TYR A 22 4.36 12.04 21.80
N ASP A 23 3.45 11.44 21.01
CA ASP A 23 2.08 11.05 21.36
C ASP A 23 1.26 12.11 22.14
N THR A 24 1.30 12.06 23.47
CA THR A 24 0.52 12.95 24.35
C THR A 24 1.13 14.35 24.51
N VAL A 25 2.39 14.55 24.14
CA VAL A 25 3.10 15.84 24.23
C VAL A 25 3.06 16.55 22.89
N LYS A 26 1.84 16.92 22.45
CA LYS A 26 1.61 17.55 21.13
C LYS A 26 2.35 18.87 20.96
N ASP A 27 2.44 19.68 22.01
CA ASP A 27 3.15 20.97 21.99
C ASP A 27 4.68 20.83 22.08
N GLY A 28 5.17 19.61 22.38
CA GLY A 28 6.58 19.31 22.53
C GLY A 28 7.15 19.68 23.90
N GLU A 29 8.26 19.03 24.26
CA GLU A 29 9.06 19.30 25.47
C GLU A 29 10.41 19.87 25.06
N GLN A 30 10.78 21.02 25.63
CA GLN A 30 12.13 21.59 25.45
C GLN A 30 13.13 20.80 26.27
N LEU A 31 14.17 20.30 25.63
CA LEU A 31 15.20 19.47 26.23
C LEU A 31 16.58 20.05 26.01
N ASN A 32 17.43 19.92 27.05
CA ASN A 32 18.86 20.15 26.94
C ASN A 32 19.56 18.82 26.70
N ILE A 33 20.27 18.71 25.60
CA ILE A 33 21.02 17.53 25.22
C ILE A 33 22.52 17.82 25.12
N ARG A 34 23.34 16.77 25.10
CA ARG A 34 24.79 16.88 24.90
C ARG A 34 25.14 16.87 23.41
N GLU A 35 26.22 17.49 23.03
CA GLU A 35 26.77 17.41 21.65
C GLU A 35 27.12 15.96 21.27
N GLY A 36 26.80 15.59 20.02
CA GLY A 36 26.99 14.23 19.50
C GLY A 36 25.94 13.21 19.97
N MET A 37 24.86 13.66 20.61
CA MET A 37 23.77 12.78 21.01
C MET A 37 22.94 12.38 19.80
N THR A 38 22.69 11.07 19.63
CA THR A 38 21.79 10.56 18.59
C THR A 38 20.34 10.53 19.08
N ILE A 39 19.40 10.40 18.15
CA ILE A 39 17.97 10.20 18.48
C ILE A 39 17.80 8.89 19.30
N GLU A 40 18.57 7.84 18.98
CA GLU A 40 18.56 6.58 19.74
C GLU A 40 19.00 6.78 21.19
N ASP A 41 20.05 7.59 21.43
CA ASP A 41 20.49 7.94 22.77
C ASP A 41 19.40 8.70 23.54
N LEU A 42 18.72 9.65 22.87
CA LEU A 42 17.59 10.38 23.44
C LEU A 42 16.46 9.44 23.86
N ILE A 43 16.10 8.48 23.00
CA ILE A 43 15.08 7.47 23.29
C ILE A 43 15.48 6.65 24.52
N ARG A 44 16.75 6.25 24.63
CA ARG A 44 17.27 5.47 25.76
C ARG A 44 17.24 6.27 27.08
N GLU A 45 17.52 7.57 27.02
CA GLU A 45 17.51 8.44 28.21
C GLU A 45 16.09 8.80 28.69
N LYS A 46 15.13 8.94 27.75
CA LYS A 46 13.76 9.38 28.03
C LYS A 46 12.76 8.24 28.24
N GLY A 47 13.08 7.04 27.80
CA GLY A 47 12.21 5.87 27.93
C GLY A 47 11.98 5.42 29.39
N PRO A 48 11.07 4.45 29.61
CA PRO A 48 10.39 3.68 28.56
C PRO A 48 9.20 4.41 27.91
N PHE A 49 8.98 4.17 26.62
CA PHE A 49 7.79 4.60 25.89
C PHE A 49 6.74 3.49 25.86
N GLN A 50 5.50 3.85 25.57
CA GLN A 50 4.39 2.89 25.50
C GLN A 50 4.63 1.82 24.42
N TYR A 51 5.17 2.24 23.27
CA TYR A 51 5.54 1.38 22.15
C TYR A 51 6.99 1.64 21.74
N ASP A 52 7.59 0.64 21.07
CA ASP A 52 8.94 0.77 20.54
C ASP A 52 9.01 1.90 19.50
N ILE A 53 9.91 2.86 19.69
CA ILE A 53 10.18 3.91 18.70
C ILE A 53 11.03 3.30 17.59
N LEU A 54 10.61 3.48 16.35
CA LEU A 54 11.22 2.85 15.17
C LEU A 54 11.74 3.86 14.15
N LEU A 55 11.28 5.10 14.24
CA LEU A 55 11.57 6.18 13.31
C LEU A 55 11.48 7.50 14.06
N ALA A 56 12.06 8.55 13.53
CA ALA A 56 11.81 9.91 13.97
C ALA A 56 11.53 10.83 12.78
N SER A 57 10.76 11.88 13.01
CA SER A 57 10.67 13.03 12.12
C SER A 57 11.57 14.14 12.68
N LEU A 58 12.66 14.44 12.00
CA LEU A 58 13.60 15.49 12.35
C LEU A 58 13.36 16.70 11.45
N ASN A 59 12.89 17.80 12.05
CA ASN A 59 12.53 19.01 11.32
C ASN A 59 11.55 18.75 10.16
N GLY A 60 10.54 17.87 10.40
CA GLY A 60 9.54 17.48 9.42
C GLY A 60 10.00 16.46 8.36
N ARG A 61 11.16 15.82 8.55
CA ARG A 61 11.69 14.78 7.63
C ARG A 61 11.90 13.47 8.36
N ASP A 62 11.32 12.41 7.82
CA ASP A 62 11.55 11.05 8.31
C ASP A 62 13.05 10.70 8.27
N THR A 63 13.60 10.31 9.41
CA THR A 63 15.00 10.00 9.60
C THR A 63 15.24 8.80 10.49
N GLU A 64 16.41 8.21 10.37
CA GLU A 64 16.84 7.07 11.20
C GLU A 64 17.18 7.50 12.61
N LEU A 65 17.03 6.59 13.56
CA LEU A 65 17.31 6.87 14.98
C LEU A 65 18.81 7.07 15.26
N THR A 66 19.68 6.71 14.33
CA THR A 66 21.14 6.89 14.39
C THR A 66 21.59 8.31 14.02
N GLU A 67 20.67 9.19 13.60
CA GLU A 67 21.01 10.56 13.25
C GLU A 67 21.37 11.39 14.49
N GLU A 68 22.41 12.23 14.38
CA GLU A 68 22.83 13.13 15.46
C GLU A 68 21.94 14.36 15.53
N LEU A 69 21.58 14.74 16.76
CA LEU A 69 20.78 15.93 17.06
C LEU A 69 21.66 17.18 17.12
N LYS A 70 21.10 18.31 16.68
CA LYS A 70 21.76 19.62 16.67
C LYS A 70 20.95 20.66 17.43
N GLU A 71 21.61 21.78 17.79
CA GLU A 71 20.95 22.92 18.41
C GLU A 71 19.76 23.42 17.56
N GLY A 72 18.60 23.57 18.19
CA GLY A 72 17.38 24.07 17.58
C GLY A 72 16.56 23.01 16.83
N ASP A 73 16.96 21.74 16.82
CA ASP A 73 16.21 20.68 16.17
C ASP A 73 14.84 20.45 16.83
N SER A 74 13.86 20.13 15.98
CA SER A 74 12.55 19.61 16.39
C SER A 74 12.47 18.13 16.00
N VAL A 75 12.39 17.25 17.00
CA VAL A 75 12.32 15.80 16.80
C VAL A 75 10.98 15.26 17.29
N GLU A 76 10.26 14.56 16.43
CA GLU A 76 9.07 13.80 16.76
C GLU A 76 9.39 12.31 16.70
N LEU A 77 9.14 11.61 17.82
CA LEU A 77 9.40 10.18 17.94
C LEU A 77 8.19 9.39 17.42
N LEU A 78 8.44 8.45 16.50
CA LEU A 78 7.41 7.73 15.75
C LEU A 78 7.48 6.22 16.05
N ASP A 79 6.36 5.66 16.52
CA ASP A 79 6.21 4.22 16.76
C ASP A 79 5.38 3.53 15.67
N MET A 80 5.16 2.20 15.81
CA MET A 80 4.46 1.35 14.85
C MET A 80 3.08 1.85 14.41
N ARG A 81 2.43 2.74 15.17
CA ARG A 81 1.11 3.29 14.85
C ARG A 81 1.15 4.28 13.69
N THR A 82 2.32 4.84 13.38
CA THR A 82 2.52 5.73 12.25
C THR A 82 2.89 4.97 10.99
N GLN A 83 2.48 5.48 9.82
CA GLN A 83 2.77 4.84 8.52
C GLN A 83 4.28 4.76 8.26
N GLY A 84 5.03 5.84 8.52
CA GLY A 84 6.48 5.90 8.33
C GLY A 84 7.23 4.84 9.15
N ALA A 85 6.92 4.73 10.45
CA ALA A 85 7.54 3.75 11.34
C ALA A 85 7.13 2.32 10.99
N ASN A 86 5.88 2.09 10.59
CA ASN A 86 5.42 0.78 10.12
C ASN A 86 6.17 0.34 8.85
N LEU A 87 6.37 1.24 7.88
CA LEU A 87 7.17 0.95 6.68
C LEU A 87 8.66 0.72 7.02
N THR A 88 9.20 1.42 8.01
CA THR A 88 10.58 1.22 8.51
C THR A 88 10.74 -0.19 9.10
N TYR A 89 9.78 -0.62 9.93
CA TYR A 89 9.74 -1.99 10.45
C TYR A 89 9.68 -3.04 9.33
N GLN A 90 8.78 -2.85 8.38
CA GLN A 90 8.61 -3.76 7.23
C GLN A 90 9.90 -3.92 6.41
N ARG A 91 10.58 -2.81 6.07
CA ARG A 91 11.84 -2.84 5.32
C ARG A 91 12.92 -3.61 6.07
N SER A 92 13.08 -3.33 7.37
CA SER A 92 14.07 -3.97 8.22
C SER A 92 13.77 -5.47 8.41
N LEU A 93 12.52 -5.84 8.60
CA LEU A 93 12.08 -7.23 8.66
C LEU A 93 12.34 -7.97 7.33
N ASN A 94 12.02 -7.34 6.20
CA ASN A 94 12.30 -7.91 4.87
C ASN A 94 13.79 -8.18 4.67
N TYR A 95 14.66 -7.30 5.16
CA TYR A 95 16.10 -7.49 5.03
C TYR A 95 16.58 -8.72 5.82
N ILE A 96 16.15 -8.87 7.08
CA ILE A 96 16.44 -10.05 7.90
C ILE A 96 15.90 -11.32 7.24
N TYR A 97 14.70 -11.27 6.69
CA TYR A 97 14.07 -12.40 6.00
C TYR A 97 14.85 -12.81 4.74
N ILE A 98 15.28 -11.84 3.91
CA ILE A 98 16.08 -12.09 2.71
C ILE A 98 17.39 -12.81 3.09
N ILE A 99 18.08 -12.35 4.15
CA ILE A 99 19.31 -13.00 4.64
C ILE A 99 19.04 -14.44 5.06
N ALA A 100 17.99 -14.66 5.88
CA ALA A 100 17.66 -15.99 6.37
C ALA A 100 17.28 -16.96 5.23
N VAL A 101 16.53 -16.50 4.23
CA VAL A 101 16.19 -17.31 3.04
C VAL A 101 17.47 -17.72 2.29
N LYS A 102 18.37 -16.78 2.02
CA LYS A 102 19.64 -17.05 1.31
C LYS A 102 20.48 -18.08 2.05
N GLU A 103 20.64 -17.93 3.36
CA GLU A 103 21.44 -18.84 4.17
C GLU A 103 20.86 -20.25 4.25
N ILE A 104 19.55 -20.37 4.50
CA ILE A 104 18.90 -21.69 4.60
C ILE A 104 18.89 -22.42 3.26
N PHE A 105 18.61 -21.74 2.15
CA PHE A 105 18.64 -22.37 0.84
C PHE A 105 20.07 -22.72 0.39
N ALA A 106 21.08 -21.91 0.75
CA ALA A 106 22.48 -22.27 0.52
C ALA A 106 22.88 -23.56 1.27
N GLN A 107 22.45 -23.73 2.54
CA GLN A 107 22.63 -24.97 3.31
C GLN A 107 21.94 -26.18 2.66
N LEU A 108 20.85 -25.95 1.90
CA LEU A 108 20.13 -26.99 1.15
C LEU A 108 20.70 -27.22 -0.26
N GLY A 109 21.86 -26.60 -0.59
CA GLY A 109 22.54 -26.75 -1.87
C GLY A 109 22.03 -25.85 -2.99
N VAL A 110 21.28 -24.78 -2.66
CA VAL A 110 20.78 -23.76 -3.63
C VAL A 110 21.37 -22.41 -3.29
N GLU A 111 22.63 -22.18 -3.69
CA GLU A 111 23.40 -20.98 -3.32
C GLU A 111 22.82 -19.65 -3.85
N ASN A 112 22.11 -19.71 -4.99
CA ASN A 112 21.56 -18.53 -5.66
C ASN A 112 20.05 -18.35 -5.46
N ALA A 113 19.49 -18.89 -4.38
CA ALA A 113 18.11 -18.64 -3.99
C ALA A 113 17.99 -17.24 -3.37
N ASP A 114 16.88 -16.57 -3.66
CA ASP A 114 16.57 -15.26 -3.11
C ASP A 114 15.08 -15.12 -2.78
N ALA A 115 14.73 -14.20 -1.89
CA ALA A 115 13.36 -13.90 -1.51
C ALA A 115 12.79 -12.78 -2.38
N GLU A 116 11.76 -13.07 -3.15
CA GLU A 116 10.96 -12.05 -3.84
C GLU A 116 9.86 -11.57 -2.90
N ILE A 117 9.88 -10.28 -2.53
CA ILE A 117 8.83 -9.65 -1.73
C ILE A 117 7.72 -9.21 -2.68
N ASP A 118 6.59 -9.91 -2.66
CA ASP A 118 5.58 -9.79 -3.69
C ASP A 118 4.43 -8.84 -3.27
N ASN A 119 3.35 -9.35 -2.72
CA ASN A 119 2.14 -8.57 -2.46
C ASN A 119 1.77 -8.55 -0.98
N SER A 120 1.01 -7.51 -0.56
CA SER A 120 0.41 -7.51 0.77
C SER A 120 -0.72 -8.54 0.83
N LEU A 121 -0.63 -9.48 1.77
CA LEU A 121 -1.63 -10.50 2.01
C LEU A 121 -1.73 -10.79 3.50
N ASN A 122 -2.94 -10.91 4.02
CA ASN A 122 -3.19 -11.29 5.42
C ASN A 122 -2.50 -10.37 6.45
N LYS A 123 -2.51 -9.05 6.20
CA LYS A 123 -1.78 -8.05 7.01
C LYS A 123 -0.29 -8.40 7.19
N GLY A 124 0.33 -8.87 6.12
CA GLY A 124 1.72 -9.23 5.99
C GLY A 124 2.12 -9.18 4.52
N PHE A 125 3.17 -9.92 4.16
CA PHE A 125 3.63 -10.07 2.77
C PHE A 125 3.51 -11.53 2.33
N PHE A 126 3.00 -11.73 1.13
CA PHE A 126 3.25 -12.94 0.39
C PHE A 126 4.60 -12.81 -0.31
N THR A 127 5.45 -13.80 -0.16
CA THR A 127 6.80 -13.83 -0.71
C THR A 127 7.02 -15.13 -1.46
N ARG A 128 7.92 -15.10 -2.42
CA ARG A 128 8.34 -16.30 -3.16
C ARG A 128 9.84 -16.48 -3.02
N VAL A 129 10.27 -17.72 -3.00
CA VAL A 129 11.70 -18.02 -3.15
C VAL A 129 11.98 -18.28 -4.62
N ARG A 130 12.94 -17.57 -5.18
CA ARG A 130 13.30 -17.58 -6.60
C ARG A 130 14.80 -17.79 -6.78
N PRO A 131 15.23 -18.44 -7.86
CA PRO A 131 16.61 -18.35 -8.28
C PRO A 131 16.90 -16.94 -8.78
N GLN A 132 18.14 -16.47 -8.65
CA GLN A 132 18.56 -15.24 -9.30
C GLN A 132 18.26 -15.27 -10.80
N ARG A 133 18.00 -14.08 -11.39
CA ARG A 133 17.63 -13.95 -12.80
C ARG A 133 18.70 -14.54 -13.72
N GLY A 134 18.27 -15.25 -14.74
CA GLY A 134 19.18 -15.90 -15.71
C GLY A 134 19.48 -17.37 -15.43
N LEU A 135 19.07 -17.90 -14.28
CA LEU A 135 19.20 -19.34 -14.00
C LEU A 135 18.10 -20.15 -14.69
N PRO A 136 18.37 -21.45 -15.01
CA PRO A 136 17.44 -22.30 -15.72
C PRO A 136 16.18 -22.60 -14.89
N LYS A 137 15.09 -22.97 -15.59
CA LYS A 137 13.81 -23.32 -14.94
C LYS A 137 13.95 -24.46 -13.91
N SER A 138 14.89 -25.38 -14.10
CA SER A 138 15.20 -26.46 -13.17
C SER A 138 15.58 -25.95 -11.76
N ALA A 139 16.23 -24.79 -11.66
CA ALA A 139 16.56 -24.20 -10.36
C ALA A 139 15.27 -23.73 -9.62
N GLN A 140 14.28 -23.22 -10.33
CA GLN A 140 12.98 -22.87 -9.73
C GLN A 140 12.22 -24.11 -9.30
N ASP A 141 12.23 -25.18 -10.08
CA ASP A 141 11.57 -26.43 -9.74
C ASP A 141 12.22 -27.06 -8.48
N GLN A 142 13.54 -27.05 -8.38
CA GLN A 142 14.29 -27.51 -7.18
C GLN A 142 13.89 -26.68 -5.94
N ILE A 143 13.82 -25.36 -6.04
CA ILE A 143 13.39 -24.49 -4.93
C ILE A 143 11.97 -24.88 -4.48
N GLN A 144 11.04 -25.13 -5.42
CA GLN A 144 9.67 -25.48 -5.07
C GLN A 144 9.54 -26.87 -4.42
N GLU A 145 10.38 -27.82 -4.80
CA GLU A 145 10.44 -29.15 -4.16
C GLU A 145 10.97 -29.07 -2.72
N LEU A 146 11.95 -28.22 -2.46
CA LEU A 146 12.55 -28.03 -1.14
C LEU A 146 11.65 -27.20 -0.20
N LEU A 147 10.79 -26.33 -0.72
CA LEU A 147 10.00 -25.40 0.07
C LEU A 147 8.85 -26.11 0.82
N SER A 148 9.16 -26.67 1.97
CA SER A 148 8.25 -27.36 2.91
C SER A 148 7.96 -26.49 4.14
N GLU A 149 7.02 -26.91 4.99
CA GLU A 149 6.77 -26.27 6.30
C GLU A 149 8.02 -26.31 7.17
N GLU A 150 8.75 -27.42 7.20
CA GLU A 150 10.00 -27.57 7.94
C GLU A 150 11.07 -26.54 7.49
N VAL A 151 11.18 -26.28 6.18
CA VAL A 151 12.13 -25.27 5.68
C VAL A 151 11.69 -23.87 6.07
N VAL A 152 10.38 -23.58 6.08
CA VAL A 152 9.85 -22.29 6.54
C VAL A 152 10.13 -22.09 8.04
N GLU A 153 9.97 -23.13 8.87
CA GLU A 153 10.34 -23.07 10.29
C GLU A 153 11.85 -22.83 10.49
N LYS A 154 12.72 -23.46 9.70
CA LYS A 154 14.17 -23.19 9.72
C LYS A 154 14.50 -21.75 9.38
N ILE A 155 13.82 -21.18 8.37
CA ILE A 155 13.99 -19.76 8.01
C ILE A 155 13.55 -18.87 9.19
N GLU A 156 12.40 -19.14 9.81
CA GLU A 156 11.93 -18.37 10.97
C GLU A 156 12.87 -18.47 12.17
N LEU A 157 13.40 -19.65 12.46
CA LEU A 157 14.38 -19.84 13.52
C LEU A 157 15.66 -19.02 13.24
N ARG A 158 16.13 -19.05 11.99
CA ARG A 158 17.31 -18.27 11.59
C ARG A 158 17.07 -16.75 11.71
N MET A 159 15.90 -16.26 11.32
CA MET A 159 15.51 -14.88 11.55
C MET A 159 15.55 -14.52 13.04
N LYS A 160 15.01 -15.37 13.92
CA LYS A 160 15.05 -15.18 15.39
C LYS A 160 16.47 -15.15 15.95
N GLU A 161 17.38 -15.91 15.35
CA GLU A 161 18.82 -15.89 15.70
C GLU A 161 19.45 -14.55 15.31
N LEU A 162 19.24 -14.08 14.07
CA LEU A 162 19.73 -12.78 13.58
C LEU A 162 19.21 -11.62 14.44
N VAL A 163 17.95 -11.68 14.87
CA VAL A 163 17.38 -10.68 15.78
C VAL A 163 18.05 -10.71 17.16
N ARG A 164 18.29 -11.91 17.71
CA ARG A 164 18.97 -12.07 19.03
C ARG A 164 20.43 -11.62 19.02
N MET A 165 21.09 -11.67 17.86
CA MET A 165 22.46 -11.18 17.69
C MET A 165 22.53 -9.65 17.73
N ASP A 166 21.42 -8.96 17.56
CA ASP A 166 21.30 -7.49 17.57
C ASP A 166 22.33 -6.79 16.68
N LEU A 167 22.40 -7.26 15.42
CA LEU A 167 23.42 -6.82 14.45
C LEU A 167 23.11 -5.41 13.92
N PRO A 168 24.09 -4.49 13.90
CA PRO A 168 23.90 -3.15 13.36
C PRO A 168 23.50 -3.17 11.88
N ILE A 169 22.50 -2.34 11.52
CA ILE A 169 22.11 -2.07 10.14
C ILE A 169 22.76 -0.76 9.73
N ARG A 170 23.87 -0.85 9.00
CA ARG A 170 24.67 0.34 8.65
C ARG A 170 24.26 0.88 7.29
N ARG A 171 23.93 2.16 7.27
CA ARG A 171 23.62 2.91 6.05
C ARG A 171 24.86 3.53 5.45
N SER A 172 25.03 3.41 4.14
CA SER A 172 26.02 4.12 3.35
C SER A 172 25.39 4.77 2.13
N ARG A 173 25.77 5.99 1.80
CA ARG A 173 25.43 6.62 0.53
C ARG A 173 26.59 6.46 -0.42
N VAL A 174 26.31 6.03 -1.63
CA VAL A 174 27.33 5.79 -2.65
C VAL A 174 27.00 6.59 -3.92
N SER A 175 27.95 6.75 -4.83
CA SER A 175 27.66 7.30 -6.14
C SER A 175 26.80 6.33 -6.97
N MET A 176 26.15 6.84 -8.01
CA MET A 176 25.37 5.99 -8.93
C MET A 176 26.21 4.91 -9.57
N GLU A 177 27.43 5.25 -10.02
CA GLU A 177 28.38 4.32 -10.62
C GLU A 177 28.77 3.19 -9.65
N GLU A 178 29.07 3.54 -8.41
CA GLU A 178 29.40 2.56 -7.37
C GLU A 178 28.19 1.66 -7.05
N GLY A 179 26.98 2.24 -6.95
CA GLY A 179 25.75 1.49 -6.75
C GLY A 179 25.46 0.50 -7.87
N MET A 180 25.63 0.91 -9.13
CA MET A 180 25.49 0.03 -10.29
C MET A 180 26.52 -1.11 -10.26
N ARG A 181 27.78 -0.80 -9.93
CA ARG A 181 28.85 -1.81 -9.81
C ARG A 181 28.52 -2.85 -8.74
N ILE A 182 28.08 -2.42 -7.56
CA ILE A 182 27.67 -3.31 -6.46
C ILE A 182 26.58 -4.29 -6.94
N TRP A 183 25.57 -3.81 -7.67
CA TRP A 183 24.50 -4.67 -8.15
C TRP A 183 24.91 -5.61 -9.28
N GLN A 184 25.78 -5.16 -10.18
CA GLN A 184 26.32 -6.00 -11.26
C GLN A 184 27.16 -7.15 -10.70
N GLU A 185 28.04 -6.87 -9.73
CA GLU A 185 28.85 -7.87 -9.04
C GLU A 185 28.00 -8.86 -8.22
N ALA A 186 26.92 -8.38 -7.61
CA ALA A 186 25.97 -9.21 -6.87
C ALA A 186 24.96 -9.97 -7.76
N GLY A 187 24.99 -9.77 -9.10
CA GLY A 187 24.11 -10.46 -10.05
C GLY A 187 22.71 -9.87 -10.21
N TYR A 188 22.44 -8.67 -9.67
CA TYR A 188 21.13 -7.99 -9.74
C TYR A 188 21.06 -7.00 -10.90
N GLN A 189 20.99 -7.50 -12.12
CA GLN A 189 21.00 -6.67 -13.33
C GLN A 189 19.80 -5.71 -13.40
N GLU A 190 18.61 -6.11 -12.92
CA GLU A 190 17.43 -5.25 -12.88
C GLU A 190 17.59 -4.06 -11.93
N LYS A 191 18.27 -4.26 -10.78
CA LYS A 191 18.56 -3.17 -9.83
C LYS A 191 19.60 -2.21 -10.40
N ALA A 192 20.63 -2.72 -11.07
CA ALA A 192 21.62 -1.89 -11.75
C ALA A 192 20.99 -1.04 -12.85
N ARG A 193 20.13 -1.64 -13.70
CA ARG A 193 19.37 -0.91 -14.74
C ARG A 193 18.48 0.17 -14.16
N LEU A 194 17.78 -0.12 -13.04
CA LEU A 194 16.92 0.88 -12.40
C LEU A 194 17.70 2.10 -11.93
N LEU A 195 18.89 1.90 -11.36
CA LEU A 195 19.77 3.01 -10.97
C LEU A 195 20.21 3.83 -12.19
N ASP A 196 20.60 3.17 -13.28
CA ASP A 196 20.99 3.82 -14.54
C ASP A 196 19.86 4.66 -15.18
N GLN A 197 18.61 4.32 -14.88
CA GLN A 197 17.43 5.05 -15.35
C GLN A 197 17.10 6.32 -14.56
N ILE A 198 17.67 6.50 -13.36
CA ILE A 198 17.45 7.69 -12.54
C ILE A 198 18.26 8.87 -13.11
N THR A 199 17.55 9.91 -13.52
CA THR A 199 18.14 11.08 -14.19
C THR A 199 18.57 12.20 -13.25
N ASP A 200 18.26 12.12 -11.95
CA ASP A 200 18.64 13.12 -10.96
C ASP A 200 20.14 13.00 -10.61
N PRO A 201 20.99 13.96 -11.01
CA PRO A 201 22.43 13.88 -10.80
C PRO A 201 22.85 13.98 -9.34
N GLU A 202 21.98 14.49 -8.46
CA GLU A 202 22.24 14.60 -7.03
C GLU A 202 21.77 13.38 -6.25
N TYR A 203 21.10 12.44 -6.93
CA TYR A 203 20.60 11.24 -6.28
C TYR A 203 21.74 10.32 -5.83
N GLN A 204 21.76 10.01 -4.54
CA GLN A 204 22.69 9.06 -3.94
C GLN A 204 21.92 7.89 -3.35
N PRO A 205 22.02 6.70 -3.93
CA PRO A 205 21.36 5.52 -3.40
C PRO A 205 21.89 5.17 -2.00
N ALA A 206 20.99 4.85 -1.09
CA ALA A 206 21.32 4.46 0.28
C ALA A 206 21.37 2.93 0.40
N PHE A 207 22.57 2.39 0.48
CA PHE A 207 22.80 0.97 0.72
C PHE A 207 22.85 0.68 2.21
N TYR A 208 22.33 -0.47 2.58
CA TYR A 208 22.33 -0.98 3.94
C TYR A 208 23.16 -2.26 4.02
N THR A 209 24.02 -2.34 5.02
CA THR A 209 24.88 -3.49 5.26
C THR A 209 24.61 -4.10 6.63
N ILE A 210 24.46 -5.43 6.66
CA ILE A 210 24.44 -6.23 7.88
C ILE A 210 25.60 -7.23 7.79
N ASP A 211 26.48 -7.20 8.78
CA ASP A 211 27.58 -8.15 8.91
C ASP A 211 27.18 -9.28 9.84
N VAL A 212 27.05 -10.48 9.29
CA VAL A 212 26.68 -11.69 10.03
C VAL A 212 27.94 -12.46 10.38
N PRO A 213 28.24 -12.70 11.67
CA PRO A 213 29.33 -13.55 12.08
C PRO A 213 29.14 -15.00 11.61
N GLU A 214 30.19 -15.60 11.07
CA GLU A 214 30.29 -17.01 10.69
C GLU A 214 31.48 -17.67 11.42
N GLU A 215 31.55 -19.00 11.43
CA GLU A 215 32.65 -19.74 12.11
C GLU A 215 34.06 -19.32 11.62
N ASN A 216 34.17 -18.97 10.35
CA ASN A 216 35.45 -18.62 9.72
C ASN A 216 35.55 -17.14 9.33
N GLY A 217 34.80 -16.23 9.97
CA GLY A 217 34.89 -14.81 9.66
C GLY A 217 33.53 -14.08 9.77
N THR A 218 33.34 -13.14 8.85
CA THR A 218 32.11 -12.34 8.78
C THR A 218 31.62 -12.29 7.34
N LYS A 219 30.34 -12.57 7.14
CA LYS A 219 29.69 -12.41 5.83
C LYS A 219 28.87 -11.13 5.80
N SER A 220 29.24 -10.24 4.89
CA SER A 220 28.54 -8.98 4.68
C SER A 220 27.41 -9.16 3.69
N TYR A 221 26.20 -8.80 4.12
CA TYR A 221 25.04 -8.69 3.24
C TYR A 221 24.82 -7.22 2.92
N VAL A 222 24.65 -6.89 1.64
CA VAL A 222 24.39 -5.53 1.18
C VAL A 222 23.08 -5.51 0.42
N ASN A 223 22.22 -4.54 0.72
CA ASN A 223 20.97 -4.35 0.01
C ASN A 223 20.60 -2.86 -0.05
N TYR A 224 19.57 -2.55 -0.82
CA TYR A 224 19.08 -1.21 -1.05
C TYR A 224 17.56 -1.17 -0.81
N PHE A 225 17.12 -0.23 0.01
CA PHE A 225 15.72 -0.02 0.32
C PHE A 225 15.35 1.45 0.21
N PHE A 226 14.13 1.73 -0.22
CA PHE A 226 13.62 3.08 -0.40
C PHE A 226 13.04 3.63 0.91
N GLY A 227 13.90 4.14 1.76
CA GLY A 227 13.52 4.79 3.01
C GLY A 227 14.31 4.30 4.24
N PRO A 228 14.09 4.90 5.41
CA PRO A 228 14.81 4.60 6.65
C PRO A 228 14.66 3.16 7.11
N MET A 229 15.67 2.66 7.85
CA MET A 229 15.70 1.37 8.53
C MET A 229 15.87 1.57 10.03
N VAL A 230 15.57 0.54 10.83
CA VAL A 230 15.89 0.54 12.27
C VAL A 230 17.39 0.40 12.50
N PRO A 231 17.94 0.83 13.67
CA PRO A 231 19.38 0.81 13.94
C PRO A 231 20.02 -0.57 13.90
N SER A 232 19.29 -1.61 14.35
CA SER A 232 19.82 -2.98 14.43
C SER A 232 18.72 -4.03 14.24
N THR A 233 19.11 -5.28 14.02
CA THR A 233 18.18 -6.39 13.88
C THR A 233 17.36 -6.64 15.15
N GLY A 234 17.85 -6.27 16.33
CA GLY A 234 17.19 -6.42 17.62
C GLY A 234 15.89 -5.62 17.79
N TYR A 235 15.67 -4.60 16.96
CA TYR A 235 14.41 -3.84 16.93
C TYR A 235 13.24 -4.67 16.38
N ILE A 236 13.50 -5.75 15.63
CA ILE A 236 12.47 -6.55 14.97
C ILE A 236 12.03 -7.70 15.88
N LYS A 237 11.13 -7.40 16.84
CA LYS A 237 10.78 -8.31 17.93
C LYS A 237 9.67 -9.33 17.58
N ARG A 238 8.78 -9.00 16.64
CA ARG A 238 7.56 -9.77 16.39
C ARG A 238 7.34 -10.02 14.91
N PHE A 239 7.40 -11.26 14.50
CA PHE A 239 7.06 -11.76 13.17
C PHE A 239 6.71 -13.25 13.26
N GLU A 240 6.03 -13.74 12.24
CA GLU A 240 5.81 -15.18 12.03
C GLU A 240 5.88 -15.50 10.54
N LEU A 241 6.33 -16.69 10.21
CA LEU A 241 6.29 -17.24 8.86
C LEU A 241 5.26 -18.35 8.77
N ARG A 242 4.58 -18.41 7.60
CA ARG A 242 3.69 -19.52 7.27
C ARG A 242 3.95 -19.99 5.86
N LYS A 243 4.06 -21.29 5.64
CA LYS A 243 4.00 -21.86 4.29
C LYS A 243 2.63 -21.57 3.71
N TYR A 244 2.59 -20.98 2.51
CA TYR A 244 1.34 -20.61 1.85
C TYR A 244 1.45 -20.84 0.35
N HIS A 245 0.64 -21.76 -0.20
CA HIS A 245 0.72 -22.16 -1.59
C HIS A 245 2.17 -22.40 -2.07
N LYS A 246 2.62 -21.68 -3.13
CA LYS A 246 3.98 -21.77 -3.67
C LYS A 246 4.97 -20.75 -3.06
N GLY A 247 4.66 -20.21 -1.91
CA GLY A 247 5.46 -19.18 -1.24
C GLY A 247 5.35 -19.22 0.26
N ILE A 248 5.66 -18.11 0.88
CA ILE A 248 5.68 -17.90 2.33
C ILE A 248 4.91 -16.63 2.65
N LEU A 249 4.10 -16.66 3.70
CA LEU A 249 3.55 -15.46 4.32
C LEU A 249 4.51 -14.99 5.41
N LEU A 250 4.99 -13.75 5.29
CA LEU A 250 5.77 -13.04 6.29
C LEU A 250 4.82 -12.09 7.02
N ARG A 251 4.45 -12.39 8.25
CA ARG A 251 3.46 -11.66 9.04
C ARG A 251 4.12 -10.90 10.19
N TYR A 252 3.59 -9.72 10.49
CA TYR A 252 4.14 -8.80 11.47
C TYR A 252 3.02 -7.97 12.12
N PRO A 253 3.29 -7.21 13.22
CA PRO A 253 2.32 -6.31 13.83
C PRO A 253 1.83 -5.25 12.84
N TYR A 254 0.57 -4.87 12.98
CA TYR A 254 -0.07 -3.86 12.16
C TYR A 254 -0.26 -2.55 12.94
N TYR A 255 -0.39 -1.41 12.28
CA TYR A 255 -0.49 -0.11 12.96
C TYR A 255 -1.67 -0.04 13.95
N SER A 256 -2.78 -0.75 13.67
CA SER A 256 -3.92 -0.85 14.59
C SER A 256 -3.72 -1.88 15.72
N SER A 257 -2.64 -2.65 15.70
CA SER A 257 -2.29 -3.67 16.70
C SER A 257 -0.76 -3.77 16.81
N PRO A 258 -0.09 -2.69 17.32
CA PRO A 258 1.37 -2.57 17.27
C PRO A 258 2.12 -3.56 18.17
N ASP A 259 1.45 -4.14 19.14
CA ASP A 259 1.98 -5.05 20.16
C ASP A 259 1.79 -6.55 19.83
N ARG A 260 1.02 -6.87 18.77
CA ARG A 260 0.72 -8.26 18.40
C ARG A 260 0.57 -8.45 16.90
N ILE A 261 0.85 -9.67 16.44
CA ILE A 261 0.53 -10.07 15.07
C ILE A 261 -0.98 -10.30 14.98
N PRO A 262 -1.68 -9.73 13.99
CA PRO A 262 -3.12 -9.93 13.82
C PRO A 262 -3.48 -11.41 13.66
N GLU A 263 -4.71 -11.79 14.00
CA GLU A 263 -5.20 -13.16 13.77
C GLU A 263 -5.11 -13.53 12.28
N TYR A 264 -4.77 -14.81 12.03
CA TYR A 264 -4.68 -15.32 10.66
C TYR A 264 -6.07 -15.57 10.08
N VAL A 265 -6.32 -15.03 8.90
CA VAL A 265 -7.51 -15.30 8.09
C VAL A 265 -7.04 -15.75 6.71
N ASP A 266 -7.59 -16.84 6.18
CA ASP A 266 -7.21 -17.33 4.85
C ASP A 266 -7.80 -16.46 3.74
N ASP A 267 -6.94 -15.90 2.89
CA ASP A 267 -7.30 -14.99 1.80
C ASP A 267 -7.05 -15.60 0.41
N ASN A 268 -7.47 -16.84 0.19
CA ASN A 268 -7.28 -17.57 -1.07
C ASN A 268 -7.77 -16.79 -2.31
N LYS A 269 -8.85 -16.00 -2.18
CA LYS A 269 -9.38 -15.21 -3.30
C LYS A 269 -8.41 -14.09 -3.68
N ILE A 270 -7.82 -13.39 -2.69
CA ILE A 270 -6.81 -12.34 -2.94
C ILE A 270 -5.56 -12.96 -3.56
N TYR A 271 -5.12 -14.13 -3.09
CA TYR A 271 -4.02 -14.86 -3.71
C TYR A 271 -4.30 -15.21 -5.18
N GLY A 272 -5.55 -15.58 -5.51
CA GLY A 272 -5.99 -15.81 -6.89
C GLY A 272 -5.83 -14.56 -7.77
N ALA A 273 -6.26 -13.40 -7.28
CA ALA A 273 -6.11 -12.12 -7.98
C ALA A 273 -4.63 -11.74 -8.20
N PHE A 274 -3.76 -11.96 -7.22
CA PHE A 274 -2.31 -11.76 -7.38
C PHE A 274 -1.69 -12.69 -8.43
N SER A 275 -2.12 -13.96 -8.46
CA SER A 275 -1.64 -14.92 -9.45
C SER A 275 -2.07 -14.56 -10.88
N GLU A 276 -3.23 -13.92 -11.03
CA GLU A 276 -3.71 -13.40 -12.31
C GLU A 276 -2.88 -12.19 -12.75
N GLU A 277 -2.63 -11.23 -11.85
CA GLU A 277 -1.80 -10.05 -12.12
C GLU A 277 -0.38 -10.43 -12.53
N HIS A 278 0.24 -11.39 -11.84
CA HIS A 278 1.55 -11.89 -12.24
C HIS A 278 1.60 -12.42 -13.68
N ARG A 279 0.53 -13.10 -14.13
CA ARG A 279 0.43 -13.53 -15.53
C ARG A 279 0.31 -12.35 -16.48
N TRP A 280 -0.43 -11.32 -16.09
CA TRP A 280 -0.58 -10.10 -16.89
C TRP A 280 0.73 -9.34 -17.01
N LEU A 281 1.44 -9.10 -15.91
CA LEU A 281 2.76 -8.47 -15.95
C LEU A 281 3.77 -9.25 -16.79
N HIS A 282 3.69 -10.59 -16.77
CA HIS A 282 4.52 -11.42 -17.63
C HIS A 282 4.16 -11.27 -19.11
N LEU A 283 2.86 -11.20 -19.46
CA LEU A 283 2.39 -10.96 -20.83
C LEU A 283 2.82 -9.57 -21.34
N LEU A 284 2.82 -8.57 -20.46
CA LEU A 284 3.25 -7.21 -20.76
C LEU A 284 4.78 -7.08 -20.86
N GLY A 285 5.55 -8.08 -20.43
CA GLY A 285 7.00 -8.00 -20.35
C GLY A 285 7.51 -7.07 -19.23
N THR A 286 6.65 -6.70 -18.28
CA THR A 286 6.92 -5.73 -17.20
C THR A 286 6.98 -6.43 -15.85
N ARG A 287 8.05 -7.19 -15.58
CA ARG A 287 8.18 -7.88 -14.29
C ARG A 287 8.50 -6.91 -13.16
N TYR A 288 9.41 -5.98 -13.41
CA TYR A 288 9.85 -4.95 -12.47
C TYR A 288 9.84 -3.57 -13.14
N LEU A 289 9.93 -2.54 -12.31
CA LEU A 289 9.87 -1.16 -12.76
C LEU A 289 10.90 -0.82 -13.86
N ALA A 290 12.11 -1.35 -13.77
CA ALA A 290 13.12 -1.14 -14.81
C ALA A 290 12.66 -1.62 -16.20
N ASP A 291 11.88 -2.72 -16.26
CA ASP A 291 11.34 -3.23 -17.53
C ASP A 291 10.28 -2.26 -18.10
N LEU A 292 9.40 -1.70 -17.24
CA LEU A 292 8.40 -0.71 -17.66
C LEU A 292 9.05 0.59 -18.14
N ASN A 293 10.04 1.09 -17.41
CA ASN A 293 10.77 2.28 -17.78
C ASN A 293 11.46 2.13 -19.15
N ASP A 294 12.08 0.98 -19.41
CA ASP A 294 12.68 0.68 -20.72
C ASP A 294 11.63 0.68 -21.84
N LEU A 295 10.45 0.08 -21.60
CA LEU A 295 9.35 0.09 -22.56
C LEU A 295 8.89 1.52 -22.87
N ILE A 296 8.72 2.36 -21.85
CA ILE A 296 8.32 3.76 -22.04
C ILE A 296 9.37 4.53 -22.83
N LYS A 297 10.66 4.43 -22.47
CA LYS A 297 11.78 5.09 -23.16
C LYS A 297 11.90 4.69 -24.63
N THR A 298 11.61 3.45 -24.95
CA THR A 298 11.72 2.90 -26.32
C THR A 298 10.43 3.05 -27.14
N GLY A 299 9.42 3.77 -26.63
CA GLY A 299 8.17 4.03 -27.34
C GLY A 299 7.10 2.93 -27.21
N GLY A 300 7.31 1.96 -26.31
CA GLY A 300 6.36 0.87 -26.04
C GLY A 300 5.20 1.24 -25.11
N ALA A 301 5.08 2.49 -24.67
CA ALA A 301 4.01 2.93 -23.78
C ALA A 301 2.61 2.66 -24.36
N LYS A 302 2.40 2.93 -25.65
CA LYS A 302 1.14 2.67 -26.34
C LYS A 302 0.70 1.21 -26.23
N ASP A 303 1.58 0.26 -26.56
CA ASP A 303 1.25 -1.17 -26.51
C ASP A 303 0.97 -1.62 -25.08
N THR A 304 1.71 -1.11 -24.10
CA THR A 304 1.49 -1.37 -22.67
C THR A 304 0.11 -0.88 -22.21
N ILE A 305 -0.30 0.32 -22.63
CA ILE A 305 -1.63 0.89 -22.34
C ILE A 305 -2.71 0.00 -22.95
N LEU A 306 -2.64 -0.27 -24.28
CA LEU A 306 -3.66 -1.02 -24.98
C LEU A 306 -3.84 -2.45 -24.46
N LEU A 307 -2.73 -3.14 -24.16
CA LEU A 307 -2.77 -4.49 -23.59
C LEU A 307 -3.34 -4.49 -22.16
N SER A 308 -2.95 -3.55 -21.31
CA SER A 308 -3.47 -3.45 -19.94
C SER A 308 -4.98 -3.21 -19.94
N GLU A 309 -5.47 -2.31 -20.79
CA GLU A 309 -6.89 -2.02 -20.94
C GLU A 309 -7.68 -3.22 -21.51
N ALA A 310 -7.10 -3.93 -22.49
CA ALA A 310 -7.71 -5.14 -23.05
C ALA A 310 -7.83 -6.27 -22.01
N LEU A 311 -6.84 -6.43 -21.14
CA LEU A 311 -6.88 -7.40 -20.03
C LEU A 311 -8.00 -7.07 -19.03
N HIS A 312 -8.15 -5.79 -18.68
CA HIS A 312 -9.27 -5.33 -17.84
C HIS A 312 -10.63 -5.61 -18.50
N GLU A 313 -10.80 -5.25 -19.78
CA GLU A 313 -12.06 -5.45 -20.48
C GLU A 313 -12.44 -6.94 -20.58
N LYS A 314 -11.45 -7.79 -20.88
CA LYS A 314 -11.64 -9.23 -20.89
C LYS A 314 -12.11 -9.75 -19.53
N LYS A 315 -11.50 -9.30 -18.43
CA LYS A 315 -11.89 -9.72 -17.08
C LYS A 315 -13.29 -9.25 -16.71
N ILE A 316 -13.68 -8.04 -17.09
CA ILE A 316 -15.03 -7.52 -16.86
C ILE A 316 -16.08 -8.34 -17.64
N ALA A 317 -15.76 -8.74 -18.88
CA ALA A 317 -16.62 -9.62 -19.69
C ALA A 317 -16.78 -11.01 -19.02
N GLU A 318 -15.68 -11.62 -18.55
CA GLU A 318 -15.74 -12.90 -17.81
C GLU A 318 -16.63 -12.81 -16.56
N ILE A 319 -16.56 -11.70 -15.80
CA ILE A 319 -17.42 -11.45 -14.64
C ILE A 319 -18.90 -11.33 -15.07
N ALA A 320 -19.18 -10.64 -16.16
CA ALA A 320 -20.54 -10.52 -16.69
C ALA A 320 -21.12 -11.88 -17.14
N ASP A 321 -20.30 -12.74 -17.74
CA ASP A 321 -20.66 -14.11 -18.11
C ASP A 321 -21.00 -14.96 -16.87
N GLU A 322 -20.20 -14.83 -15.80
CA GLU A 322 -20.43 -15.53 -14.54
C GLU A 322 -21.75 -15.09 -13.86
N ILE A 323 -22.03 -13.77 -13.83
CA ILE A 323 -23.28 -13.22 -13.29
C ILE A 323 -24.49 -13.81 -14.04
N LYS A 324 -24.44 -13.80 -15.38
CA LYS A 324 -25.48 -14.40 -16.24
C LYS A 324 -25.65 -15.88 -15.96
N GLY A 325 -24.54 -16.64 -15.92
CA GLY A 325 -24.54 -18.09 -15.68
C GLY A 325 -25.18 -18.45 -14.34
N LYS A 326 -24.92 -17.66 -13.29
CA LYS A 326 -25.49 -17.83 -11.95
C LYS A 326 -26.90 -17.26 -11.79
N ARG A 327 -27.44 -16.59 -12.81
CA ARG A 327 -28.77 -15.94 -12.80
C ARG A 327 -28.97 -15.01 -11.61
N ARG A 328 -27.96 -14.23 -11.26
CA ARG A 328 -28.03 -13.29 -10.13
C ARG A 328 -28.78 -12.03 -10.54
N ARG A 329 -29.57 -11.47 -9.61
CA ARG A 329 -30.39 -10.30 -9.84
C ARG A 329 -29.89 -9.02 -9.15
N ILE A 330 -29.06 -9.16 -8.13
CA ILE A 330 -28.41 -8.05 -7.44
C ILE A 330 -26.90 -8.25 -7.52
N VAL A 331 -26.20 -7.30 -8.11
CA VAL A 331 -24.75 -7.24 -8.18
C VAL A 331 -24.28 -6.15 -7.22
N LEU A 332 -23.50 -6.53 -6.22
CA LEU A 332 -22.98 -5.67 -5.16
C LEU A 332 -21.48 -5.43 -5.40
N ILE A 333 -21.11 -4.16 -5.57
CA ILE A 333 -19.71 -3.77 -5.87
C ILE A 333 -19.20 -2.91 -4.74
N ALA A 334 -18.25 -3.43 -3.95
CA ALA A 334 -17.56 -2.67 -2.92
C ALA A 334 -16.07 -2.56 -3.19
N GLY A 335 -15.48 -1.56 -2.60
CA GLY A 335 -14.04 -1.31 -2.65
C GLY A 335 -13.70 0.00 -1.95
N PRO A 336 -12.42 0.18 -1.59
CA PRO A 336 -11.97 1.37 -0.89
C PRO A 336 -12.05 2.63 -1.77
N SER A 337 -11.83 3.79 -1.14
CA SER A 337 -11.76 5.06 -1.88
C SER A 337 -10.70 5.01 -2.98
N SER A 338 -11.02 5.63 -4.13
CA SER A 338 -10.14 5.67 -5.32
C SER A 338 -9.78 4.30 -5.92
N SER A 339 -10.64 3.30 -5.74
CA SER A 339 -10.49 1.98 -6.38
C SER A 339 -11.03 1.91 -7.81
N GLY A 340 -11.79 2.91 -8.28
CA GLY A 340 -12.41 2.91 -9.60
C GLY A 340 -13.76 2.17 -9.67
N LYS A 341 -14.49 2.11 -8.55
CA LYS A 341 -15.81 1.41 -8.46
C LYS A 341 -16.80 1.88 -9.51
N THR A 342 -16.96 3.20 -9.64
CA THR A 342 -17.97 3.81 -10.52
C THR A 342 -17.71 3.46 -11.98
N THR A 343 -16.48 3.66 -12.45
CA THR A 343 -16.10 3.29 -13.83
C THR A 343 -16.23 1.80 -14.08
N PHE A 344 -15.77 0.97 -13.14
CA PHE A 344 -15.92 -0.49 -13.24
C PHE A 344 -17.40 -0.90 -13.33
N ALA A 345 -18.27 -0.38 -12.47
CA ALA A 345 -19.69 -0.70 -12.47
C ALA A 345 -20.37 -0.32 -13.80
N LYS A 346 -20.01 0.84 -14.37
CA LYS A 346 -20.51 1.29 -15.68
C LYS A 346 -20.03 0.39 -16.81
N ARG A 347 -18.74 0.00 -16.83
CA ARG A 347 -18.19 -0.98 -17.79
C ARG A 347 -18.89 -2.34 -17.65
N LEU A 348 -19.08 -2.82 -16.43
CA LEU A 348 -19.81 -4.07 -16.18
C LEU A 348 -21.24 -4.02 -16.70
N CYS A 349 -21.94 -2.89 -16.50
CA CYS A 349 -23.28 -2.70 -17.06
C CYS A 349 -23.31 -2.82 -18.60
N ILE A 350 -22.25 -2.36 -19.29
CA ILE A 350 -22.12 -2.53 -20.74
C ILE A 350 -21.98 -4.02 -21.09
N GLN A 351 -21.09 -4.76 -20.43
CA GLN A 351 -20.88 -6.19 -20.69
C GLN A 351 -22.11 -7.04 -20.34
N LEU A 352 -22.84 -6.68 -19.30
CA LEU A 352 -24.14 -7.31 -19.00
C LEU A 352 -25.17 -7.10 -20.11
N ARG A 353 -25.20 -5.90 -20.73
CA ARG A 353 -26.05 -5.63 -21.92
C ARG A 353 -25.63 -6.42 -23.14
N VAL A 354 -24.32 -6.57 -23.37
CA VAL A 354 -23.79 -7.45 -24.44
C VAL A 354 -24.27 -8.88 -24.24
N ASN A 355 -24.40 -9.33 -23.00
CA ASN A 355 -24.95 -10.64 -22.64
C ASN A 355 -26.48 -10.72 -22.73
N GLY A 356 -27.17 -9.66 -23.17
CA GLY A 356 -28.63 -9.60 -23.31
C GLY A 356 -29.39 -9.31 -22.02
N LEU A 357 -28.69 -8.91 -20.95
CA LEU A 357 -29.30 -8.49 -19.69
C LEU A 357 -29.57 -6.97 -19.69
N ARG A 358 -30.49 -6.52 -18.83
CA ARG A 358 -30.87 -5.10 -18.72
C ARG A 358 -30.54 -4.57 -17.31
N PRO A 359 -29.28 -4.20 -17.01
CA PRO A 359 -28.89 -3.72 -15.70
C PRO A 359 -29.44 -2.32 -15.40
N ILE A 360 -29.86 -2.10 -14.16
CA ILE A 360 -30.13 -0.80 -13.57
C ILE A 360 -28.96 -0.51 -12.61
N TYR A 361 -28.34 0.67 -12.75
CA TYR A 361 -27.22 1.10 -11.92
C TYR A 361 -27.69 2.06 -10.81
N MET A 362 -27.15 1.88 -9.59
CA MET A 362 -27.37 2.79 -8.45
C MET A 362 -26.17 2.78 -7.49
N GLY A 363 -26.02 3.88 -6.74
CA GLY A 363 -25.06 3.99 -5.64
C GLY A 363 -25.72 3.75 -4.27
N THR A 364 -24.98 3.21 -3.31
CA THR A 364 -25.42 3.18 -1.92
C THR A 364 -25.51 4.57 -1.31
N ASP A 365 -24.78 5.53 -1.87
CA ASP A 365 -24.71 6.91 -1.41
C ASP A 365 -26.06 7.63 -1.60
N ASP A 366 -26.91 7.17 -2.52
CA ASP A 366 -28.28 7.63 -2.67
C ASP A 366 -29.15 7.37 -1.42
N TYR A 367 -28.72 6.44 -0.56
CA TYR A 367 -29.42 6.04 0.66
C TYR A 367 -28.85 6.66 1.94
N PHE A 368 -27.97 7.65 1.85
CA PHE A 368 -27.50 8.34 3.06
C PHE A 368 -28.67 8.96 3.85
N ILE A 369 -28.58 8.89 5.17
CA ILE A 369 -29.50 9.59 6.07
C ILE A 369 -29.32 11.10 5.84
N ASN A 370 -30.39 11.89 5.95
CA ASN A 370 -30.26 13.33 5.82
C ASN A 370 -29.20 13.87 6.79
N ARG A 371 -28.43 14.84 6.32
CA ARG A 371 -27.29 15.36 7.09
C ARG A 371 -27.69 15.82 8.50
N ASP A 372 -28.89 16.40 8.67
CA ASP A 372 -29.35 16.89 9.96
C ASP A 372 -29.73 15.76 10.93
N ASP A 373 -30.09 14.59 10.41
CA ASP A 373 -30.48 13.42 11.20
C ASP A 373 -29.26 12.55 11.57
N MET A 374 -28.06 12.83 11.02
CA MET A 374 -26.85 12.08 11.31
C MET A 374 -26.32 12.37 12.73
N LYS A 375 -25.97 11.30 13.42
CA LYS A 375 -25.30 11.40 14.72
C LYS A 375 -23.86 11.92 14.54
N VAL A 376 -23.45 12.81 15.43
CA VAL A 376 -22.06 13.27 15.51
C VAL A 376 -21.26 12.31 16.40
N ASP A 377 -19.96 12.18 16.11
CA ASP A 377 -19.03 11.45 16.94
C ASP A 377 -18.64 12.22 18.21
N GLU A 378 -17.73 11.69 19.02
CA GLU A 378 -17.24 12.31 20.26
C GLU A 378 -16.56 13.67 20.02
N ASN A 379 -16.11 13.95 18.79
CA ASN A 379 -15.47 15.20 18.37
C ASN A 379 -16.47 16.19 17.75
N GLY A 380 -17.76 15.84 17.66
CA GLY A 380 -18.79 16.66 17.02
C GLY A 380 -18.80 16.56 15.49
N GLU A 381 -18.09 15.61 14.89
CA GLU A 381 -18.05 15.40 13.46
C GLU A 381 -19.03 14.30 13.00
N LYS A 382 -19.55 14.46 11.78
CA LYS A 382 -20.42 13.46 11.14
C LYS A 382 -19.57 12.44 10.39
N ASP A 383 -19.77 11.14 10.68
CA ASP A 383 -19.01 10.05 10.07
C ASP A 383 -19.78 9.47 8.86
N PHE A 384 -19.49 9.97 7.67
CA PHE A 384 -20.04 9.48 6.40
C PHE A 384 -19.43 8.14 5.95
N GLU A 385 -18.32 7.72 6.54
CA GLU A 385 -17.69 6.43 6.25
C GLU A 385 -18.31 5.29 7.08
N SER A 386 -19.17 5.62 8.04
CA SER A 386 -19.87 4.63 8.86
C SER A 386 -21.09 4.05 8.14
N LEU A 387 -21.35 2.75 8.33
CA LEU A 387 -22.60 2.12 7.86
C LEU A 387 -23.85 2.80 8.47
N ASN A 388 -23.72 3.40 9.65
CA ASN A 388 -24.83 4.14 10.31
C ASN A 388 -25.24 5.42 9.55
N ALA A 389 -24.45 5.85 8.56
CA ALA A 389 -24.82 6.94 7.66
C ALA A 389 -25.82 6.50 6.57
N VAL A 390 -26.06 5.19 6.40
CA VAL A 390 -26.94 4.63 5.38
C VAL A 390 -28.27 4.22 5.99
N ASP A 391 -29.36 4.55 5.33
CA ASP A 391 -30.73 4.13 5.65
C ASP A 391 -30.96 2.68 5.17
N ILE A 392 -30.53 1.74 6.01
CA ILE A 392 -30.52 0.30 5.70
C ILE A 392 -31.94 -0.23 5.47
N ASP A 393 -32.90 0.20 6.29
CA ASP A 393 -34.29 -0.29 6.21
C ASP A 393 -34.92 0.13 4.89
N LEU A 394 -34.78 1.39 4.50
CA LEU A 394 -35.24 1.88 3.20
C LEU A 394 -34.55 1.16 2.04
N PHE A 395 -33.23 0.95 2.13
CA PHE A 395 -32.46 0.23 1.12
C PHE A 395 -33.00 -1.20 0.94
N CYS A 396 -33.12 -1.96 2.02
CA CYS A 396 -33.59 -3.34 1.99
C CYS A 396 -35.03 -3.44 1.49
N SER A 397 -35.93 -2.57 1.95
CA SER A 397 -37.33 -2.52 1.49
C SER A 397 -37.38 -2.29 -0.03
N ASN A 398 -36.69 -1.28 -0.52
CA ASN A 398 -36.68 -0.96 -1.94
C ASN A 398 -36.13 -2.12 -2.80
N MET A 399 -35.05 -2.78 -2.35
CA MET A 399 -34.47 -3.92 -3.09
C MET A 399 -35.43 -5.11 -3.15
N ASN A 400 -36.07 -5.46 -2.05
CA ASN A 400 -37.04 -6.55 -2.01
C ASN A 400 -38.30 -6.24 -2.85
N ASP A 401 -38.83 -5.02 -2.77
CA ASP A 401 -39.97 -4.60 -3.59
C ASP A 401 -39.64 -4.63 -5.09
N LEU A 402 -38.47 -4.19 -5.49
CA LEU A 402 -38.00 -4.32 -6.88
C LEU A 402 -37.87 -5.78 -7.32
N LEU A 403 -37.32 -6.67 -6.47
CA LEU A 403 -37.20 -8.10 -6.77
C LEU A 403 -38.57 -8.78 -6.94
N GLU A 404 -39.59 -8.29 -6.23
CA GLU A 404 -40.99 -8.71 -6.36
C GLU A 404 -41.70 -8.09 -7.59
N GLY A 405 -40.99 -7.22 -8.34
CA GLY A 405 -41.56 -6.56 -9.54
C GLY A 405 -42.50 -5.39 -9.22
N LYS A 406 -42.47 -4.86 -8.00
CA LYS A 406 -43.20 -3.64 -7.63
C LYS A 406 -42.51 -2.39 -8.19
N GLU A 407 -43.30 -1.33 -8.35
CA GLU A 407 -42.78 -0.01 -8.69
C GLU A 407 -42.34 0.70 -7.40
N VAL A 408 -41.12 1.23 -7.39
CA VAL A 408 -40.46 1.85 -6.23
C VAL A 408 -39.94 3.23 -6.59
N ASP A 409 -40.17 4.20 -5.72
CA ASP A 409 -39.54 5.52 -5.83
C ASP A 409 -38.18 5.51 -5.14
N LEU A 410 -37.12 5.34 -5.93
CA LEU A 410 -35.75 5.28 -5.44
C LEU A 410 -35.26 6.68 -5.05
N PRO A 411 -34.63 6.83 -3.88
CA PRO A 411 -34.05 8.12 -3.49
C PRO A 411 -32.89 8.54 -4.40
N VAL A 412 -32.65 9.84 -4.44
CA VAL A 412 -31.45 10.48 -4.97
C VAL A 412 -30.91 11.41 -3.90
N PHE A 413 -29.67 11.23 -3.47
CA PHE A 413 -29.07 12.07 -2.44
C PHE A 413 -28.49 13.36 -3.04
N ASP A 414 -28.97 14.51 -2.55
CA ASP A 414 -28.43 15.82 -2.89
C ASP A 414 -27.29 16.18 -1.92
N PHE A 415 -26.06 15.99 -2.35
CA PHE A 415 -24.86 16.25 -1.52
C PHE A 415 -24.70 17.72 -1.11
N LEU A 416 -25.21 18.66 -1.90
CA LEU A 416 -25.16 20.09 -1.56
C LEU A 416 -26.11 20.42 -0.43
N LYS A 417 -27.33 19.92 -0.49
CA LYS A 417 -28.36 20.11 0.54
C LYS A 417 -28.18 19.15 1.72
N GLY A 418 -27.61 17.96 1.47
CA GLY A 418 -27.45 16.92 2.47
C GLY A 418 -28.74 16.16 2.77
N GLU A 419 -29.63 15.99 1.78
CA GLU A 419 -30.94 15.35 1.94
C GLU A 419 -31.29 14.38 0.81
N LYS A 420 -32.13 13.39 1.10
CA LYS A 420 -32.72 12.48 0.12
C LYS A 420 -33.86 13.18 -0.61
N ILE A 421 -33.89 13.07 -1.94
CA ILE A 421 -34.99 13.59 -2.79
C ILE A 421 -35.73 12.40 -3.40
N PHE A 422 -37.07 12.40 -3.25
CA PHE A 422 -37.97 11.42 -3.85
C PHE A 422 -38.73 12.02 -5.03
N GLY A 423 -39.49 11.18 -5.76
CA GLY A 423 -40.31 11.58 -6.91
C GLY A 423 -39.52 11.76 -8.23
N LYS A 424 -38.20 11.51 -8.23
CA LYS A 424 -37.38 11.65 -9.41
C LYS A 424 -37.04 10.33 -10.12
N ARG A 425 -37.17 9.20 -9.41
CA ARG A 425 -36.61 7.94 -9.90
C ARG A 425 -37.58 6.76 -9.66
N MET A 426 -38.80 6.89 -10.22
CA MET A 426 -39.73 5.77 -10.25
C MET A 426 -39.12 4.61 -11.05
N THR A 427 -38.98 3.46 -10.42
CA THR A 427 -38.25 2.32 -10.97
C THR A 427 -39.05 1.04 -10.75
N LYS A 428 -39.16 0.23 -11.79
CA LYS A 428 -39.68 -1.13 -11.74
C LYS A 428 -38.74 -2.03 -12.53
N ILE A 429 -38.53 -3.25 -12.08
CA ILE A 429 -37.72 -4.22 -12.80
C ILE A 429 -38.52 -5.44 -13.21
N ASP A 430 -38.22 -5.95 -14.40
CA ASP A 430 -38.77 -7.20 -14.92
C ASP A 430 -37.91 -8.39 -14.44
N GLU A 431 -38.36 -9.63 -14.71
CA GLU A 431 -37.67 -10.85 -14.27
C GLU A 431 -36.26 -11.00 -14.88
N ASP A 432 -36.02 -10.46 -16.09
CA ASP A 432 -34.73 -10.49 -16.79
C ASP A 432 -33.82 -9.28 -16.48
N GLN A 433 -34.28 -8.37 -15.65
CA GLN A 433 -33.50 -7.22 -15.20
C GLN A 433 -32.77 -7.51 -13.89
N LEU A 434 -31.61 -6.87 -13.74
CA LEU A 434 -30.79 -6.94 -12.55
C LEU A 434 -30.38 -5.53 -12.08
N ILE A 435 -30.03 -5.42 -10.82
CA ILE A 435 -29.61 -4.17 -10.21
C ILE A 435 -28.12 -4.26 -9.92
N VAL A 436 -27.35 -3.28 -10.40
CA VAL A 436 -25.93 -3.13 -10.11
C VAL A 436 -25.76 -2.01 -9.12
N ILE A 437 -25.31 -2.34 -7.92
CA ILE A 437 -25.19 -1.44 -6.78
C ILE A 437 -23.72 -1.27 -6.43
N GLU A 438 -23.24 -0.04 -6.40
CA GLU A 438 -21.90 0.26 -5.94
C GLU A 438 -21.88 1.10 -4.68
N GLY A 439 -20.87 0.88 -3.83
CA GLY A 439 -20.62 1.70 -2.66
C GLY A 439 -19.67 1.03 -1.69
N ILE A 440 -19.16 1.82 -0.74
CA ILE A 440 -18.17 1.33 0.21
C ILE A 440 -18.72 0.22 1.12
N HIS A 441 -20.02 0.23 1.40
CA HIS A 441 -20.71 -0.74 2.28
C HIS A 441 -21.39 -1.89 1.54
N ALA A 442 -21.32 -1.95 0.21
CA ALA A 442 -22.10 -2.91 -0.59
C ALA A 442 -21.85 -4.39 -0.21
N LEU A 443 -20.69 -4.74 0.34
CA LEU A 443 -20.38 -6.10 0.82
C LEU A 443 -20.63 -6.30 2.33
N ASN A 444 -21.02 -5.25 3.07
CA ASN A 444 -21.33 -5.40 4.48
C ASN A 444 -22.60 -6.23 4.66
N LYS A 445 -22.51 -7.34 5.38
CA LYS A 445 -23.65 -8.23 5.62
C LYS A 445 -24.86 -7.52 6.19
N LYS A 446 -24.65 -6.57 7.09
CA LYS A 446 -25.74 -5.81 7.72
C LYS A 446 -26.56 -5.00 6.72
N LEU A 447 -25.92 -4.45 5.66
CA LEU A 447 -26.62 -3.70 4.62
C LEU A 447 -27.58 -4.58 3.81
N THR A 448 -27.23 -5.87 3.62
CA THR A 448 -27.96 -6.75 2.71
C THR A 448 -28.56 -7.98 3.40
N GLU A 449 -28.65 -7.98 4.74
CA GLU A 449 -29.10 -9.13 5.54
C GLU A 449 -30.52 -9.57 5.19
N GLN A 450 -31.40 -8.62 4.89
CA GLN A 450 -32.81 -8.88 4.55
C GLN A 450 -33.03 -9.24 3.06
N ILE A 451 -31.96 -9.27 2.25
CA ILE A 451 -32.04 -9.63 0.83
C ILE A 451 -31.57 -11.08 0.68
N PRO A 452 -32.29 -11.97 -0.06
CA PRO A 452 -31.90 -13.36 -0.22
C PRO A 452 -30.49 -13.53 -0.83
N ASP A 453 -29.65 -14.38 -0.23
CA ASP A 453 -28.25 -14.56 -0.67
C ASP A 453 -28.14 -15.15 -2.09
N GLU A 454 -29.09 -16.00 -2.48
CA GLU A 454 -29.16 -16.61 -3.81
C GLU A 454 -29.39 -15.58 -4.93
N THR A 455 -29.88 -14.39 -4.61
CA THR A 455 -30.09 -13.30 -5.59
C THR A 455 -28.85 -12.44 -5.80
N LYS A 456 -27.85 -12.53 -4.89
CA LYS A 456 -26.69 -11.64 -4.83
C LYS A 456 -25.51 -12.19 -5.61
N PHE A 457 -24.73 -11.30 -6.22
CA PHE A 457 -23.38 -11.50 -6.72
C PHE A 457 -22.48 -10.39 -6.18
N LYS A 458 -21.45 -10.74 -5.48
CA LYS A 458 -20.61 -9.82 -4.70
C LYS A 458 -19.25 -9.64 -5.36
N ILE A 459 -18.87 -8.41 -5.64
CA ILE A 459 -17.60 -8.04 -6.28
C ILE A 459 -16.84 -7.09 -5.37
N TYR A 460 -15.59 -7.43 -5.05
CA TYR A 460 -14.66 -6.51 -4.41
C TYR A 460 -13.67 -5.96 -5.42
N ILE A 461 -13.57 -4.64 -5.55
CA ILE A 461 -12.66 -3.95 -6.44
C ILE A 461 -11.65 -3.11 -5.67
N SER A 462 -10.36 -3.30 -5.96
CA SER A 462 -9.28 -2.50 -5.39
C SER A 462 -8.04 -2.59 -6.29
N PRO A 463 -7.14 -1.60 -6.28
CA PRO A 463 -5.78 -1.83 -6.75
C PRO A 463 -5.09 -2.79 -5.78
N LEU A 464 -5.10 -4.08 -6.07
CA LEU A 464 -4.64 -5.14 -5.17
C LEU A 464 -3.16 -5.44 -5.32
N ALA A 465 -2.65 -5.42 -6.54
CA ALA A 465 -1.27 -5.72 -6.88
C ALA A 465 -0.74 -4.67 -7.84
N GLN A 466 0.54 -4.38 -7.75
CA GLN A 466 1.23 -3.43 -8.63
C GLN A 466 2.54 -4.02 -9.12
N ILE A 467 3.11 -3.41 -10.17
CA ILE A 467 4.48 -3.70 -10.55
C ILE A 467 5.42 -3.38 -9.39
N ASN A 468 6.30 -4.31 -9.05
CA ASN A 468 7.30 -4.09 -8.02
C ASN A 468 8.46 -3.25 -8.56
N VAL A 469 9.10 -2.48 -7.69
CA VAL A 469 10.29 -1.71 -8.04
C VAL A 469 11.43 -2.65 -8.46
N ASP A 470 11.70 -3.65 -7.62
CA ASP A 470 12.63 -4.74 -7.86
C ASP A 470 12.23 -5.98 -7.04
N ILE A 471 13.06 -7.01 -7.01
CA ILE A 471 12.79 -8.28 -6.29
C ILE A 471 12.55 -8.07 -4.77
N HIS A 472 13.15 -7.05 -4.16
CA HIS A 472 13.08 -6.79 -2.72
C HIS A 472 12.18 -5.61 -2.34
N ASN A 473 11.87 -4.74 -3.31
CA ASN A 473 11.15 -3.50 -3.09
C ASN A 473 9.81 -3.50 -3.85
N ARG A 474 8.74 -3.48 -3.11
CA ARG A 474 7.38 -3.42 -3.65
C ARG A 474 6.83 -1.99 -3.64
N VAL A 475 5.85 -1.74 -4.51
CA VAL A 475 5.02 -0.54 -4.46
C VAL A 475 3.85 -0.78 -3.50
N PRO A 476 3.67 0.04 -2.44
CA PRO A 476 2.51 -0.07 -1.57
C PRO A 476 1.20 0.25 -2.32
N THR A 477 0.20 -0.61 -2.22
CA THR A 477 -1.11 -0.37 -2.84
C THR A 477 -1.84 0.85 -2.25
N THR A 478 -1.49 1.23 -1.03
CA THR A 478 -1.94 2.47 -0.39
C THR A 478 -1.45 3.71 -1.12
N ASP A 479 -0.21 3.69 -1.61
CA ASP A 479 0.39 4.83 -2.33
C ASP A 479 -0.31 5.04 -3.67
N ALA A 480 -0.56 3.98 -4.45
CA ALA A 480 -1.31 4.09 -5.69
C ALA A 480 -2.69 4.73 -5.50
N ARG A 481 -3.39 4.32 -4.45
CA ARG A 481 -4.71 4.87 -4.14
C ARG A 481 -4.64 6.32 -3.66
N LEU A 482 -3.61 6.66 -2.89
CA LEU A 482 -3.35 8.05 -2.49
C LEU A 482 -3.07 8.92 -3.71
N LEU A 483 -2.24 8.46 -4.65
CA LEU A 483 -1.94 9.18 -5.89
C LEU A 483 -3.19 9.39 -6.76
N ARG A 484 -4.01 8.34 -6.95
CA ARG A 484 -5.31 8.47 -7.63
C ARG A 484 -6.21 9.49 -6.93
N ARG A 485 -6.24 9.48 -5.59
CA ARG A 485 -7.06 10.40 -4.80
C ARG A 485 -6.56 11.84 -4.89
N LEU A 486 -5.25 12.07 -4.81
CA LEU A 486 -4.63 13.39 -4.98
C LEU A 486 -5.09 14.05 -6.30
N VAL A 487 -4.94 13.32 -7.39
CA VAL A 487 -5.29 13.82 -8.72
C VAL A 487 -6.81 14.07 -8.83
N ARG A 488 -7.64 13.12 -8.37
CA ARG A 488 -9.10 13.27 -8.41
C ARG A 488 -9.59 14.42 -7.54
N ASP A 489 -9.14 14.50 -6.28
CA ASP A 489 -9.64 15.49 -5.33
C ASP A 489 -9.23 16.91 -5.73
N TYR A 490 -8.07 17.06 -6.37
CA TYR A 490 -7.67 18.32 -7.01
C TYR A 490 -8.57 18.67 -8.19
N ASN A 491 -8.77 17.75 -9.14
CA ASN A 491 -9.52 18.01 -10.38
C ASN A 491 -11.02 18.26 -10.15
N TYR A 492 -11.63 17.58 -9.18
CA TYR A 492 -13.10 17.53 -9.07
C TYR A 492 -13.66 17.99 -7.73
N ARG A 493 -12.83 18.13 -6.69
CA ARG A 493 -13.30 18.47 -5.34
C ARG A 493 -12.71 19.77 -4.80
N GLY A 494 -11.77 20.39 -5.53
CA GLY A 494 -11.10 21.62 -5.14
C GLY A 494 -10.21 21.49 -3.90
N HIS A 495 -9.75 20.26 -3.57
CA HIS A 495 -8.84 20.04 -2.46
C HIS A 495 -7.38 20.13 -2.93
N SER A 496 -6.54 20.78 -2.12
CA SER A 496 -5.10 20.76 -2.34
C SER A 496 -4.51 19.37 -2.01
N ALA A 497 -3.27 19.12 -2.48
CA ALA A 497 -2.55 17.89 -2.15
C ALA A 497 -2.33 17.75 -0.63
N ALA A 498 -2.02 18.85 0.08
CA ALA A 498 -1.87 18.85 1.52
C ALA A 498 -3.16 18.40 2.23
N GLN A 499 -4.31 18.99 1.89
CA GLN A 499 -5.62 18.58 2.45
C GLN A 499 -5.94 17.12 2.19
N THR A 500 -5.57 16.58 1.02
CA THR A 500 -5.81 15.18 0.70
C THR A 500 -4.92 14.25 1.54
N ILE A 501 -3.65 14.61 1.75
CA ILE A 501 -2.72 13.86 2.61
C ILE A 501 -3.17 13.92 4.08
N GLU A 502 -3.57 15.09 4.58
CA GLU A 502 -4.11 15.28 5.93
C GLU A 502 -5.32 14.36 6.20
N ALA A 503 -6.26 14.29 5.25
CA ALA A 503 -7.47 13.48 5.38
C ALA A 503 -7.19 11.97 5.25
N TRP A 504 -6.06 11.55 4.67
CA TRP A 504 -5.80 10.15 4.31
C TRP A 504 -5.83 9.16 5.48
N PRO A 505 -5.24 9.44 6.65
CA PRO A 505 -5.32 8.55 7.81
C PRO A 505 -6.75 8.25 8.27
N LYS A 506 -7.65 9.25 8.24
CA LYS A 506 -9.07 9.08 8.59
C LYS A 506 -9.79 8.17 7.60
N VAL A 507 -9.53 8.34 6.31
CA VAL A 507 -10.06 7.46 5.24
C VAL A 507 -9.59 6.02 5.46
N ARG A 508 -8.29 5.82 5.73
CA ARG A 508 -7.73 4.50 6.00
C ARG A 508 -8.35 3.83 7.23
N GLY A 509 -8.56 4.60 8.29
CA GLY A 509 -9.23 4.11 9.50
C GLY A 509 -10.68 3.68 9.24
N GLY A 510 -11.41 4.40 8.39
CA GLY A 510 -12.75 4.02 7.93
C GLY A 510 -12.77 2.73 7.12
N GLU A 511 -11.81 2.57 6.20
CA GLU A 511 -11.66 1.36 5.37
C GLU A 511 -11.35 0.11 6.19
N ASP A 512 -10.47 0.21 7.19
CA ASP A 512 -10.13 -0.90 8.08
C ASP A 512 -11.33 -1.40 8.90
N LYS A 513 -12.24 -0.49 9.26
CA LYS A 513 -13.44 -0.83 10.03
C LYS A 513 -14.58 -1.35 9.14
N ASN A 514 -14.78 -0.74 7.97
CA ASN A 514 -16.04 -0.84 7.24
C ASN A 514 -15.91 -1.59 5.90
N ILE A 515 -14.70 -1.79 5.35
CA ILE A 515 -14.52 -2.36 4.01
C ILE A 515 -13.69 -3.64 4.06
N PHE A 516 -12.47 -3.59 4.58
CA PHE A 516 -11.54 -4.72 4.53
C PHE A 516 -12.01 -5.98 5.27
N PRO A 517 -12.79 -5.91 6.37
CA PRO A 517 -13.32 -7.12 7.01
C PRO A 517 -14.28 -7.92 6.13
N TYR A 518 -14.84 -7.31 5.08
CA TYR A 518 -15.84 -7.92 4.21
C TYR A 518 -15.30 -8.32 2.82
N ASN A 519 -14.02 -8.10 2.52
CA ASN A 519 -13.46 -8.46 1.21
C ASN A 519 -13.53 -9.96 0.90
N GLY A 520 -13.41 -10.82 1.93
CA GLY A 520 -13.56 -12.27 1.82
C GLY A 520 -14.97 -12.74 1.45
N GLU A 521 -16.00 -11.89 1.61
CA GLU A 521 -17.38 -12.18 1.24
C GLU A 521 -17.64 -12.10 -0.28
N ALA A 522 -16.73 -11.49 -1.04
CA ALA A 522 -16.89 -11.33 -2.48
C ALA A 522 -16.89 -12.67 -3.22
N ASP A 523 -17.75 -12.84 -4.23
CA ASP A 523 -17.68 -13.96 -5.18
C ASP A 523 -16.46 -13.81 -6.09
N VAL A 524 -16.16 -12.57 -6.51
CA VAL A 524 -15.03 -12.23 -7.39
C VAL A 524 -14.28 -11.01 -6.84
N LEU A 525 -12.96 -11.06 -6.99
CA LEU A 525 -12.07 -9.93 -6.75
C LEU A 525 -11.59 -9.37 -8.09
N PHE A 526 -11.72 -8.06 -8.28
CA PHE A 526 -11.21 -7.37 -9.44
C PHE A 526 -10.02 -6.48 -9.06
N ASN A 527 -8.83 -6.78 -9.58
CA ASN A 527 -7.69 -5.90 -9.46
C ASN A 527 -7.84 -4.74 -10.45
N SER A 528 -7.99 -3.52 -9.92
CA SER A 528 -8.16 -2.32 -10.74
C SER A 528 -6.86 -1.61 -11.11
N THR A 529 -5.71 -2.22 -10.80
CA THR A 529 -4.39 -1.67 -11.17
C THR A 529 -4.16 -1.79 -12.67
N LEU A 530 -3.58 -0.75 -13.25
CA LEU A 530 -3.05 -0.76 -14.61
C LEU A 530 -1.53 -0.64 -14.54
N ALA A 531 -0.80 -1.50 -15.24
CA ALA A 531 0.66 -1.57 -15.12
C ALA A 531 1.36 -0.22 -15.36
N TYR A 532 0.78 0.65 -16.19
CA TYR A 532 1.32 1.94 -16.58
C TYR A 532 0.85 3.12 -15.70
N GLU A 533 -0.08 2.89 -14.75
CA GLU A 533 -0.81 3.96 -14.07
C GLU A 533 0.08 4.93 -13.29
N THR A 534 1.07 4.41 -12.56
CA THR A 534 1.95 5.28 -11.74
C THR A 534 2.81 6.19 -12.62
N SER A 535 3.29 5.69 -13.76
CA SER A 535 4.03 6.47 -14.76
C SER A 535 3.18 7.58 -15.38
N LEU A 536 1.88 7.35 -15.56
CA LEU A 536 0.94 8.37 -16.05
C LEU A 536 0.53 9.33 -14.95
N LEU A 537 0.19 8.84 -13.75
CA LEU A 537 -0.21 9.67 -12.61
C LEU A 537 0.91 10.61 -12.14
N LYS A 538 2.17 10.26 -12.36
CA LYS A 538 3.33 11.12 -12.08
C LYS A 538 3.18 12.50 -12.73
N LYS A 539 2.76 12.57 -14.00
CA LYS A 539 2.52 13.82 -14.74
C LYS A 539 1.59 14.79 -14.00
N TYR A 540 0.58 14.25 -13.31
CA TYR A 540 -0.44 15.03 -12.61
C TYR A 540 -0.11 15.25 -11.14
N ALA A 541 0.34 14.21 -10.44
CA ALA A 541 0.51 14.25 -9.00
C ALA A 541 1.82 14.92 -8.57
N LEU A 542 2.90 14.81 -9.36
CA LEU A 542 4.20 15.39 -8.99
C LEU A 542 4.15 16.90 -8.79
N PRO A 543 3.58 17.70 -9.71
CA PRO A 543 3.46 19.16 -9.50
C PRO A 543 2.67 19.52 -8.24
N LEU A 544 1.59 18.78 -7.93
CA LEU A 544 0.76 19.01 -6.75
C LEU A 544 1.50 18.74 -5.43
N LEU A 545 2.37 17.73 -5.44
CA LEU A 545 3.20 17.41 -4.28
C LEU A 545 4.33 18.42 -4.07
N GLU A 546 4.87 18.99 -5.16
CA GLU A 546 5.92 20.02 -5.12
C GLU A 546 5.44 21.36 -4.57
N GLU A 547 4.14 21.63 -4.59
CA GLU A 547 3.53 22.82 -3.98
C GLU A 547 3.53 22.78 -2.44
N ILE A 548 3.73 21.59 -1.83
CA ILE A 548 3.71 21.43 -0.35
C ILE A 548 5.05 21.92 0.23
N THR A 549 4.98 22.96 1.06
CA THR A 549 6.14 23.65 1.64
C THR A 549 6.57 23.05 2.99
N PRO A 550 7.83 23.27 3.43
CA PRO A 550 8.38 22.66 4.66
C PRO A 550 7.66 23.04 5.98
N ASP A 551 6.86 24.10 5.97
CA ASP A 551 6.08 24.55 7.12
C ASP A 551 4.79 23.74 7.34
N LEU A 552 4.38 22.92 6.34
CA LEU A 552 3.19 22.08 6.45
C LEU A 552 3.52 20.70 7.02
N PRO A 553 2.66 20.15 7.91
CA PRO A 553 2.84 18.80 8.47
C PRO A 553 2.96 17.68 7.41
N GLU A 554 2.30 17.86 6.26
CA GLU A 554 2.23 16.91 5.15
C GLU A 554 3.52 16.87 4.32
N TYR A 555 4.47 17.78 4.56
CA TYR A 555 5.72 17.89 3.81
C TYR A 555 6.54 16.60 3.78
N GLY A 556 6.63 15.90 4.92
CA GLY A 556 7.35 14.64 5.02
C GLY A 556 6.81 13.57 4.07
N GLU A 557 5.49 13.40 4.05
CA GLU A 557 4.81 12.45 3.15
C GLU A 557 4.91 12.88 1.68
N ALA A 558 4.76 14.17 1.39
CA ALA A 558 4.96 14.70 0.04
C ALA A 558 6.38 14.41 -0.48
N ARG A 559 7.42 14.63 0.33
CA ARG A 559 8.82 14.34 -0.03
C ARG A 559 9.06 12.85 -0.25
N ARG A 560 8.41 11.98 0.53
CA ARG A 560 8.45 10.52 0.34
C ARG A 560 7.87 10.13 -1.02
N LEU A 561 6.71 10.66 -1.39
CA LEU A 561 6.06 10.39 -2.67
C LEU A 561 6.84 10.98 -3.86
N ILE A 562 7.41 12.18 -3.73
CA ILE A 562 8.30 12.77 -4.75
C ILE A 562 9.53 11.86 -4.97
N GLY A 563 10.15 11.39 -3.86
CA GLY A 563 11.27 10.45 -3.93
C GLY A 563 10.91 9.14 -4.64
N PHE A 564 9.70 8.64 -4.41
CA PHE A 564 9.17 7.47 -5.10
C PHE A 564 8.99 7.71 -6.62
N PHE A 565 8.46 8.87 -7.04
CA PHE A 565 8.28 9.21 -8.45
C PHE A 565 9.59 9.34 -9.23
N ARG A 566 10.74 9.57 -8.57
CA ARG A 566 12.05 9.62 -9.24
C ARG A 566 12.42 8.30 -9.93
N LEU A 567 11.83 7.20 -9.48
CA LEU A 567 12.09 5.87 -10.02
C LEU A 567 11.34 5.59 -11.32
N PHE A 568 10.27 6.33 -11.60
CA PHE A 568 9.36 6.08 -12.71
C PHE A 568 9.65 7.01 -13.90
N GLU A 569 9.69 6.45 -15.10
CA GLU A 569 9.56 7.24 -16.33
C GLU A 569 8.14 7.78 -16.47
N THR A 570 8.01 9.01 -16.98
CA THR A 570 6.71 9.65 -17.16
C THR A 570 6.12 9.29 -18.52
N ILE A 571 4.84 8.93 -18.54
CA ILE A 571 4.06 8.86 -19.78
C ILE A 571 3.46 10.25 -20.02
N GLU A 572 4.02 10.99 -20.98
CA GLU A 572 3.58 12.36 -21.31
C GLU A 572 2.34 12.35 -22.20
N ASP A 573 2.27 11.43 -23.17
CA ASP A 573 1.15 11.30 -24.10
C ASP A 573 0.12 10.30 -23.58
N GLU A 574 -1.06 10.80 -23.22
CA GLU A 574 -2.18 10.03 -22.71
C GLU A 574 -3.27 9.76 -23.75
N THR A 575 -3.04 10.09 -25.03
CA THR A 575 -4.05 9.98 -26.11
C THR A 575 -4.47 8.52 -26.35
N ASP A 576 -3.58 7.58 -26.06
CA ASP A 576 -3.86 6.14 -26.19
C ASP A 576 -4.65 5.57 -24.99
N VAL A 577 -4.85 6.34 -23.88
CA VAL A 577 -5.68 5.90 -22.74
C VAL A 577 -7.16 6.05 -23.12
N PRO A 578 -7.92 4.95 -23.20
CA PRO A 578 -9.33 5.00 -23.60
C PRO A 578 -10.17 5.89 -22.66
N ASN A 579 -11.20 6.52 -23.22
CA ASN A 579 -12.11 7.36 -22.42
C ASN A 579 -12.99 6.60 -21.43
N ASN A 580 -13.06 5.27 -21.54
CA ASN A 580 -13.71 4.37 -20.58
C ASN A 580 -12.72 3.70 -19.61
N SER A 581 -11.45 4.09 -19.63
CA SER A 581 -10.44 3.63 -18.66
C SER A 581 -10.80 4.02 -17.22
N ILE A 582 -10.45 3.15 -16.27
CA ILE A 582 -10.57 3.46 -14.83
C ILE A 582 -9.74 4.70 -14.49
N LEU A 583 -8.60 4.93 -15.14
CA LEU A 583 -7.76 6.10 -14.86
C LEU A 583 -8.42 7.41 -15.25
N ARG A 584 -9.30 7.42 -16.26
CA ARG A 584 -10.03 8.61 -16.66
C ARG A 584 -10.97 9.17 -15.57
N GLU A 585 -11.37 8.33 -14.61
CA GLU A 585 -12.10 8.78 -13.41
C GLU A 585 -11.27 9.76 -12.56
N PHE A 586 -9.95 9.70 -12.66
CA PHE A 586 -9.03 10.51 -11.86
C PHE A 586 -8.41 11.66 -12.67
N ILE A 587 -7.90 11.34 -13.86
CA ILE A 587 -7.16 12.32 -14.70
C ILE A 587 -8.06 13.15 -15.61
N GLY A 588 -9.33 12.79 -15.76
CA GLY A 588 -10.28 13.49 -16.61
C GLY A 588 -10.53 12.83 -17.96
N GLY A 589 -11.55 13.32 -18.67
CA GLY A 589 -11.95 12.80 -19.98
C GLY A 589 -12.70 11.47 -19.92
N SER A 590 -13.29 11.12 -18.78
CA SER A 590 -14.14 9.93 -18.63
C SER A 590 -15.47 10.10 -19.36
N VAL A 591 -15.96 9.04 -20.01
CA VAL A 591 -17.35 9.00 -20.55
C VAL A 591 -18.38 8.60 -19.47
N PHE A 592 -17.93 8.28 -18.26
CA PHE A 592 -18.79 7.78 -17.19
C PHE A 592 -18.91 8.72 -16.00
N VAL A 593 -17.92 9.56 -15.78
CA VAL A 593 -17.80 10.46 -14.63
C VAL A 593 -17.49 11.86 -15.15
N GLU A 594 -18.36 12.82 -14.83
CA GLU A 594 -18.22 14.22 -15.17
C GLU A 594 -17.46 15.00 -14.10
#